data_ff9a8e57db3b733339a486fe8dbd0614
#
_entry.id   ff9a8e57db3b733339a486fe8dbd0614
#
_cell.length_a   1.000
_cell.length_b   1.000
_cell.length_c   1.000
_cell.angle_alpha   90.00
_cell.angle_beta   90.00
_cell.angle_gamma   90.00
#
_symmetry.space_group_name_H-M   'P 1'
#
loop_
_entity.id
_entity.type
_entity.pdbx_description
1 polymer ?
#
loop_
_entity_poly.entity_id
_entity_poly.type
_entity_poly.pdbx_seq_one_letter_code
_entity_poly.pdbx_strand_id
1 'polypeptide(L)'
;MVESRTEFKLKNPPEDGISSVQFGPNAAKFLLVSSWDCTVRLYDVESTTMRLKYVHSMPVLDVCFQDAVHSFSGGLDQTLKMFDLNSSGESVLGTHDGAIRTVDYCSEINAVVTGSWDHTIKTWDPRAPRCTGTYQQQERVYTTSLCGELLVVGTAGRKVLVWDLRNMGVPTQRRESSLKYQTRCIRCFPNKQGYALSSIEGRVAVEYLDADPEVQKKKYAFKCHRIKESGIEKIYPVNAIR
;
A
#
# COMPACT_ATOMS: atom_id res chain seq x y z
N MET A 1 10.78 -27.79 -29.00
CA MET A 1 10.78 -27.32 -27.61
C MET A 1 9.73 -26.22 -27.53
N VAL A 2 8.65 -26.43 -26.79
CA VAL A 2 7.67 -25.41 -26.55
C VAL A 2 8.30 -24.46 -25.52
N GLU A 3 8.63 -23.22 -25.92
CA GLU A 3 9.00 -22.18 -24.98
C GLU A 3 7.88 -22.06 -23.95
N SER A 4 8.16 -22.42 -22.70
CA SER A 4 7.23 -22.17 -21.60
C SER A 4 7.09 -20.65 -21.50
N ARG A 5 5.96 -20.10 -21.92
CA ARG A 5 5.65 -18.67 -21.69
C ARG A 5 5.66 -18.44 -20.19
N THR A 6 6.66 -17.72 -19.71
CA THR A 6 6.76 -17.28 -18.32
C THR A 6 5.82 -16.11 -18.00
N GLU A 7 5.22 -15.50 -19.03
CA GLU A 7 4.33 -14.35 -18.93
C GLU A 7 2.99 -14.61 -19.61
N PHE A 8 1.91 -14.15 -19.00
CA PHE A 8 0.56 -14.21 -19.55
C PHE A 8 -0.24 -12.94 -19.23
N LYS A 9 -1.17 -12.60 -20.10
CA LYS A 9 -2.05 -11.44 -19.92
C LYS A 9 -3.35 -11.85 -19.25
N LEU A 10 -3.78 -11.11 -18.24
CA LEU A 10 -5.12 -11.21 -17.69
C LEU A 10 -6.14 -10.62 -18.69
N LYS A 11 -7.30 -11.24 -18.79
CA LYS A 11 -8.39 -10.78 -19.66
C LYS A 11 -9.10 -9.57 -19.05
N ASN A 12 -9.61 -8.68 -19.89
CA ASN A 12 -10.34 -7.46 -19.48
C ASN A 12 -9.52 -6.59 -18.48
N PRO A 13 -8.31 -6.14 -18.86
CA PRO A 13 -7.50 -5.27 -18.00
C PRO A 13 -8.22 -3.95 -17.70
N PRO A 14 -7.77 -3.20 -16.67
CA PRO A 14 -8.19 -1.82 -16.49
C PRO A 14 -7.92 -0.95 -17.71
N GLU A 15 -8.75 0.09 -17.89
CA GLU A 15 -8.65 1.02 -19.03
C GLU A 15 -7.68 2.17 -18.79
N ASP A 16 -7.24 2.34 -17.53
CA ASP A 16 -6.29 3.37 -17.12
C ASP A 16 -5.22 2.77 -16.19
N GLY A 17 -4.32 3.60 -15.69
CA GLY A 17 -3.18 3.22 -14.84
C GLY A 17 -3.58 2.37 -13.64
N ILE A 18 -2.83 1.32 -13.39
CA ILE A 18 -2.99 0.46 -12.20
C ILE A 18 -2.34 1.18 -11.02
N SER A 19 -3.09 1.36 -9.94
CA SER A 19 -2.64 2.01 -8.71
C SER A 19 -2.12 1.05 -7.66
N SER A 20 -2.75 -0.13 -7.52
CA SER A 20 -2.34 -1.17 -6.60
C SER A 20 -2.74 -2.55 -7.10
N VAL A 21 -1.95 -3.55 -6.71
CA VAL A 21 -2.25 -4.97 -6.93
C VAL A 21 -1.98 -5.75 -5.65
N GLN A 22 -2.87 -6.68 -5.30
CA GLN A 22 -2.68 -7.52 -4.12
C GLN A 22 -3.21 -8.94 -4.37
N PHE A 23 -2.38 -9.93 -4.10
CA PHE A 23 -2.82 -11.33 -4.07
C PHE A 23 -3.67 -11.61 -2.84
N GLY A 24 -4.60 -12.55 -3.00
CA GLY A 24 -5.44 -13.03 -1.91
C GLY A 24 -4.63 -13.67 -0.78
N PRO A 25 -5.19 -13.71 0.44
CA PRO A 25 -4.57 -14.40 1.55
C PRO A 25 -4.48 -15.90 1.26
N ASN A 26 -3.40 -16.53 1.68
CA ASN A 26 -3.15 -17.97 1.62
C ASN A 26 -2.93 -18.60 0.23
N ALA A 27 -3.18 -17.90 -0.88
CA ALA A 27 -2.92 -18.44 -2.22
C ALA A 27 -2.77 -17.32 -3.26
N ALA A 28 -1.91 -17.53 -4.26
CA ALA A 28 -1.76 -16.62 -5.41
C ALA A 28 -2.84 -16.81 -6.49
N LYS A 29 -4.00 -17.40 -6.14
CA LYS A 29 -5.09 -17.69 -7.08
C LYS A 29 -5.89 -16.44 -7.44
N PHE A 30 -6.17 -15.60 -6.46
CA PHE A 30 -6.95 -14.38 -6.66
C PHE A 30 -6.08 -13.15 -6.56
N LEU A 31 -6.32 -12.18 -7.43
CA LEU A 31 -5.62 -10.92 -7.50
C LEU A 31 -6.62 -9.77 -7.53
N LEU A 32 -6.56 -8.88 -6.55
CA LEU A 32 -7.24 -7.58 -6.60
C LEU A 32 -6.37 -6.57 -7.34
N VAL A 33 -7.02 -5.77 -8.16
CA VAL A 33 -6.39 -4.71 -8.94
C VAL A 33 -7.22 -3.44 -8.81
N SER A 34 -6.67 -2.38 -8.29
CA SER A 34 -7.26 -1.04 -8.30
C SER A 34 -6.68 -0.17 -9.41
N SER A 35 -7.48 0.74 -9.94
CA SER A 35 -7.11 1.52 -11.12
C SER A 35 -7.63 2.97 -11.09
N TRP A 36 -6.98 3.81 -11.87
CA TRP A 36 -7.39 5.17 -12.16
C TRP A 36 -8.68 5.24 -13.00
N ASP A 37 -9.11 4.14 -13.61
CA ASP A 37 -10.42 4.01 -14.27
C ASP A 37 -11.61 3.92 -13.30
N CYS A 38 -11.39 4.23 -12.03
CA CYS A 38 -12.37 4.19 -10.92
C CYS A 38 -12.84 2.79 -10.55
N THR A 39 -12.17 1.73 -11.00
CA THR A 39 -12.60 0.35 -10.73
C THR A 39 -11.65 -0.40 -9.82
N VAL A 40 -12.22 -1.36 -9.11
CA VAL A 40 -11.51 -2.50 -8.51
C VAL A 40 -11.95 -3.77 -9.22
N ARG A 41 -10.98 -4.60 -9.59
CA ARG A 41 -11.22 -5.86 -10.29
C ARG A 41 -10.62 -7.03 -9.52
N LEU A 42 -11.37 -8.12 -9.44
CA LEU A 42 -10.89 -9.41 -8.93
C LEU A 42 -10.63 -10.34 -10.10
N TYR A 43 -9.41 -10.83 -10.19
CA TYR A 43 -9.01 -11.81 -11.17
C TYR A 43 -8.79 -13.18 -10.53
N ASP A 44 -9.18 -14.22 -11.25
CA ASP A 44 -8.67 -15.57 -11.07
C ASP A 44 -7.46 -15.72 -11.98
N VAL A 45 -6.28 -15.80 -11.36
CA VAL A 45 -4.98 -15.77 -12.07
C VAL A 45 -4.74 -17.06 -12.85
N GLU A 46 -5.21 -18.21 -12.33
CA GLU A 46 -5.05 -19.52 -12.99
C GLU A 46 -5.84 -19.58 -14.30
N SER A 47 -7.10 -19.13 -14.27
CA SER A 47 -7.95 -19.07 -15.46
C SER A 47 -7.73 -17.80 -16.30
N THR A 48 -6.92 -16.86 -15.83
CA THR A 48 -6.67 -15.55 -16.45
C THR A 48 -7.93 -14.70 -16.67
N THR A 49 -9.00 -14.93 -15.87
CA THR A 49 -10.31 -14.29 -16.06
C THR A 49 -10.63 -13.30 -14.96
N MET A 50 -11.30 -12.21 -15.33
CA MET A 50 -11.91 -11.29 -14.37
C MET A 50 -13.17 -11.96 -13.80
N ARG A 51 -13.26 -12.07 -12.47
CA ARG A 51 -14.40 -12.66 -11.76
C ARG A 51 -15.47 -11.66 -11.43
N LEU A 52 -15.05 -10.46 -11.00
CA LEU A 52 -15.95 -9.35 -10.68
C LEU A 52 -15.24 -8.00 -10.85
N LYS A 53 -16.07 -6.97 -10.94
CA LYS A 53 -15.64 -5.57 -10.97
C LYS A 53 -16.63 -4.73 -10.17
N TYR A 54 -16.15 -3.83 -9.33
CA TYR A 54 -16.96 -2.79 -8.69
C TYR A 54 -16.35 -1.40 -8.87
N VAL A 55 -17.12 -0.36 -8.60
CA VAL A 55 -16.80 1.00 -9.04
C VAL A 55 -16.82 1.96 -7.85
N HIS A 56 -15.88 2.89 -7.85
CA HIS A 56 -15.85 4.11 -7.06
C HIS A 56 -16.30 5.30 -7.92
N SER A 57 -16.68 6.40 -7.28
CA SER A 57 -17.04 7.64 -8.01
C SER A 57 -15.83 8.38 -8.58
N MET A 58 -14.61 8.08 -8.09
CA MET A 58 -13.34 8.63 -8.55
C MET A 58 -12.25 7.54 -8.55
N PRO A 59 -11.05 7.82 -9.13
CA PRO A 59 -9.93 6.88 -9.15
C PRO A 59 -9.63 6.21 -7.82
N VAL A 60 -9.46 4.90 -7.85
CA VAL A 60 -9.09 4.08 -6.69
C VAL A 60 -7.58 4.07 -6.57
N LEU A 61 -7.07 4.35 -5.38
CA LEU A 61 -5.62 4.47 -5.16
C LEU A 61 -5.02 3.25 -4.49
N ASP A 62 -5.79 2.53 -3.67
CA ASP A 62 -5.31 1.32 -3.01
C ASP A 62 -6.45 0.35 -2.67
N VAL A 63 -6.09 -0.91 -2.49
CA VAL A 63 -7.00 -2.02 -2.20
C VAL A 63 -6.32 -3.07 -1.34
N CYS A 64 -7.06 -3.67 -0.42
CA CYS A 64 -6.57 -4.83 0.33
C CYS A 64 -7.65 -5.89 0.55
N PHE A 65 -7.21 -7.12 0.79
CA PHE A 65 -8.08 -8.18 1.30
C PHE A 65 -8.16 -8.12 2.83
N GLN A 66 -9.33 -8.40 3.39
CA GLN A 66 -9.47 -8.83 4.77
C GLN A 66 -9.24 -10.35 4.87
N ASP A 67 -9.96 -11.07 4.04
CA ASP A 67 -9.98 -12.52 3.96
C ASP A 67 -10.28 -12.96 2.50
N ALA A 68 -10.69 -14.21 2.31
CA ALA A 68 -11.04 -14.73 0.98
C ALA A 68 -12.38 -14.20 0.44
N VAL A 69 -13.18 -13.51 1.28
CA VAL A 69 -14.54 -13.05 0.96
C VAL A 69 -14.65 -11.53 0.95
N HIS A 70 -13.87 -10.82 1.75
CA HIS A 70 -14.01 -9.37 1.91
C HIS A 70 -12.76 -8.62 1.44
N SER A 71 -12.98 -7.49 0.81
CA SER A 71 -11.94 -6.56 0.40
C SER A 71 -12.30 -5.13 0.82
N PHE A 72 -11.24 -4.30 0.97
CA PHE A 72 -11.39 -2.87 1.21
C PHE A 72 -10.71 -2.10 0.10
N SER A 73 -11.26 -0.94 -0.21
CA SER A 73 -10.70 -0.04 -1.22
C SER A 73 -10.93 1.41 -0.86
N GLY A 74 -10.01 2.27 -1.31
CA GLY A 74 -10.08 3.70 -1.08
C GLY A 74 -9.41 4.48 -2.21
N GLY A 75 -9.81 5.73 -2.39
CA GLY A 75 -9.31 6.52 -3.50
C GLY A 75 -9.55 8.02 -3.37
N LEU A 76 -9.62 8.68 -4.53
CA LEU A 76 -9.82 10.13 -4.62
C LEU A 76 -11.22 10.56 -4.17
N ASP A 77 -12.19 9.64 -4.14
CA ASP A 77 -13.54 9.89 -3.60
C ASP A 77 -13.59 9.94 -2.08
N GLN A 78 -12.43 9.83 -1.40
CA GLN A 78 -12.28 9.93 0.05
C GLN A 78 -13.02 8.85 0.85
N THR A 79 -13.61 7.87 0.17
CA THR A 79 -14.51 6.88 0.75
C THR A 79 -13.78 5.55 0.94
N LEU A 80 -13.86 4.99 2.16
CA LEU A 80 -13.45 3.62 2.43
C LEU A 80 -14.63 2.69 2.21
N LYS A 81 -14.53 1.85 1.18
CA LYS A 81 -15.52 0.84 0.86
C LYS A 81 -15.07 -0.54 1.31
N MET A 82 -16.01 -1.32 1.84
CA MET A 82 -15.90 -2.76 2.02
C MET A 82 -16.77 -3.45 0.97
N PHE A 83 -16.25 -4.48 0.35
CA PHE A 83 -16.93 -5.24 -0.68
C PHE A 83 -16.88 -6.73 -0.37
N ASP A 84 -18.07 -7.39 -0.38
CA ASP A 84 -18.19 -8.83 -0.29
C ASP A 84 -18.04 -9.46 -1.68
N LEU A 85 -16.96 -10.22 -1.87
CA LEU A 85 -16.55 -10.81 -3.14
C LEU A 85 -17.46 -11.97 -3.59
N ASN A 86 -18.28 -12.53 -2.69
CA ASN A 86 -19.20 -13.62 -2.99
C ASN A 86 -20.61 -13.11 -3.33
N SER A 87 -21.15 -12.22 -2.49
CA SER A 87 -22.51 -11.69 -2.64
C SER A 87 -22.58 -10.43 -3.50
N SER A 88 -21.43 -9.82 -3.80
CA SER A 88 -21.33 -8.49 -4.43
C SER A 88 -21.95 -7.37 -3.59
N GLY A 89 -22.06 -7.59 -2.28
CA GLY A 89 -22.54 -6.58 -1.33
C GLY A 89 -21.48 -5.49 -1.11
N GLU A 90 -21.91 -4.23 -1.19
CA GLU A 90 -21.07 -3.05 -0.96
C GLU A 90 -21.53 -2.31 0.29
N SER A 91 -20.59 -1.89 1.11
CA SER A 91 -20.85 -1.00 2.25
C SER A 91 -19.74 0.05 2.39
N VAL A 92 -20.13 1.22 2.88
CA VAL A 92 -19.22 2.31 3.19
C VAL A 92 -18.90 2.26 4.68
N LEU A 93 -17.63 2.09 5.03
CA LEU A 93 -17.18 2.14 6.44
C LEU A 93 -17.05 3.58 6.95
N GLY A 94 -16.74 4.52 6.07
CA GLY A 94 -16.63 5.93 6.38
C GLY A 94 -15.79 6.69 5.37
N THR A 95 -15.43 7.93 5.75
CA THR A 95 -14.72 8.86 4.88
C THR A 95 -13.53 9.53 5.55
N HIS A 96 -12.63 10.03 4.72
CA HIS A 96 -11.60 11.01 5.06
C HIS A 96 -11.96 12.38 4.49
N ASP A 97 -11.24 13.43 4.92
CA ASP A 97 -11.39 14.79 4.38
C ASP A 97 -10.50 15.04 3.16
N GLY A 98 -9.74 14.04 2.75
CA GLY A 98 -8.87 14.02 1.58
C GLY A 98 -8.74 12.62 0.99
N ALA A 99 -8.06 12.49 -0.14
CA ALA A 99 -7.90 11.20 -0.82
C ALA A 99 -7.31 10.12 0.09
N ILE A 100 -7.90 8.94 0.09
CA ILE A 100 -7.35 7.76 0.75
C ILE A 100 -6.25 7.21 -0.15
N ARG A 101 -5.00 7.32 0.32
CA ARG A 101 -3.83 6.89 -0.46
C ARG A 101 -3.44 5.46 -0.21
N THR A 102 -3.66 4.96 1.02
CA THR A 102 -3.29 3.60 1.42
C THR A 102 -4.42 2.94 2.19
N VAL A 103 -4.60 1.64 1.98
CA VAL A 103 -5.59 0.80 2.66
C VAL A 103 -4.91 -0.50 3.03
N ASP A 104 -4.79 -0.79 4.31
CA ASP A 104 -4.19 -2.02 4.84
C ASP A 104 -5.16 -2.67 5.84
N TYR A 105 -5.12 -3.99 5.97
CA TYR A 105 -5.84 -4.73 7.00
C TYR A 105 -4.87 -5.39 7.95
N CYS A 106 -5.04 -5.14 9.24
CA CYS A 106 -4.26 -5.75 10.32
C CYS A 106 -5.08 -6.83 11.01
N SER A 107 -4.69 -8.08 10.83
CA SER A 107 -5.36 -9.24 11.42
C SER A 107 -5.16 -9.31 12.95
N GLU A 108 -4.02 -8.86 13.44
CA GLU A 108 -3.69 -8.91 14.88
C GLU A 108 -4.65 -8.10 15.75
N ILE A 109 -5.13 -6.96 15.23
CA ILE A 109 -6.10 -6.10 15.93
C ILE A 109 -7.48 -6.08 15.28
N ASN A 110 -7.67 -6.86 14.21
CA ASN A 110 -8.89 -6.91 13.40
C ASN A 110 -9.38 -5.51 12.99
N ALA A 111 -8.53 -4.73 12.40
CA ALA A 111 -8.84 -3.36 11.99
C ALA A 111 -8.32 -3.05 10.58
N VAL A 112 -9.09 -2.24 9.86
CA VAL A 112 -8.61 -1.61 8.63
C VAL A 112 -7.87 -0.33 9.01
N VAL A 113 -6.73 -0.10 8.37
CA VAL A 113 -5.90 1.08 8.56
C VAL A 113 -5.84 1.84 7.25
N THR A 114 -6.18 3.10 7.27
CA THR A 114 -6.12 3.96 6.08
C THR A 114 -5.22 5.15 6.30
N GLY A 115 -4.46 5.50 5.28
CA GLY A 115 -3.63 6.70 5.25
C GLY A 115 -4.10 7.66 4.17
N SER A 116 -4.22 8.94 4.51
CA SER A 116 -4.82 9.93 3.64
C SER A 116 -3.96 11.17 3.40
N TRP A 117 -4.27 11.87 2.32
CA TRP A 117 -3.71 13.19 2.02
C TRP A 117 -4.31 14.30 2.90
N ASP A 118 -5.32 14.00 3.72
CA ASP A 118 -5.82 14.88 4.78
C ASP A 118 -4.90 14.95 6.01
N HIS A 119 -3.71 14.35 5.94
CA HIS A 119 -2.72 14.27 7.01
C HIS A 119 -3.16 13.39 8.17
N THR A 120 -4.02 12.41 7.95
CA THR A 120 -4.44 11.47 9.00
C THR A 120 -4.18 10.01 8.63
N ILE A 121 -3.98 9.21 9.66
CA ILE A 121 -4.23 7.77 9.67
C ILE A 121 -5.55 7.56 10.40
N LYS A 122 -6.43 6.76 9.86
CA LYS A 122 -7.65 6.32 10.55
C LYS A 122 -7.66 4.80 10.69
N THR A 123 -8.24 4.34 11.79
CA THR A 123 -8.51 2.91 12.03
C THR A 123 -10.02 2.68 12.04
N TRP A 124 -10.45 1.53 11.52
CA TRP A 124 -11.86 1.20 11.32
C TRP A 124 -12.14 -0.21 11.79
N ASP A 125 -13.28 -0.41 12.44
CA ASP A 125 -13.76 -1.76 12.77
C ASP A 125 -14.55 -2.31 11.55
N PRO A 126 -14.09 -3.40 10.90
CA PRO A 126 -14.77 -3.95 9.73
C PRO A 126 -16.18 -4.51 10.04
N ARG A 127 -16.49 -4.77 11.30
CA ARG A 127 -17.79 -5.31 11.74
C ARG A 127 -18.85 -4.23 11.98
N ALA A 128 -18.40 -3.00 12.11
CA ALA A 128 -19.29 -1.86 12.35
C ALA A 128 -18.77 -0.66 11.54
N PRO A 129 -19.64 0.01 10.75
CA PRO A 129 -19.23 1.13 9.89
C PRO A 129 -18.89 2.37 10.73
N ARG A 130 -17.77 2.30 11.46
CA ARG A 130 -17.32 3.42 12.30
C ARG A 130 -15.80 3.52 12.31
N CYS A 131 -15.34 4.76 12.34
CA CYS A 131 -13.96 5.09 12.66
C CYS A 131 -13.70 4.81 14.15
N THR A 132 -12.67 4.01 14.46
CA THR A 132 -12.26 3.70 15.84
C THR A 132 -11.18 4.64 16.35
N GLY A 133 -10.44 5.30 15.45
CA GLY A 133 -9.43 6.28 15.81
C GLY A 133 -8.98 7.12 14.63
N THR A 134 -8.60 8.38 14.93
CA THR A 134 -8.00 9.31 13.95
C THR A 134 -6.70 9.85 14.52
N TYR A 135 -5.60 9.69 13.77
CA TYR A 135 -4.26 9.99 14.25
C TYR A 135 -3.57 10.96 13.29
N GLN A 136 -3.32 12.16 13.80
CA GLN A 136 -2.74 13.24 13.02
C GLN A 136 -1.31 12.94 12.62
N GLN A 137 -1.00 13.16 11.35
CA GLN A 137 0.33 13.14 10.79
C GLN A 137 0.79 14.58 10.50
N GLN A 138 2.11 14.79 10.43
CA GLN A 138 2.64 16.13 10.13
C GLN A 138 2.36 16.56 8.70
N GLU A 139 2.26 15.57 7.79
CA GLU A 139 2.13 15.80 6.35
C GLU A 139 1.28 14.70 5.71
N ARG A 140 0.92 14.89 4.42
CA ARG A 140 0.19 13.92 3.60
C ARG A 140 0.81 12.55 3.67
N VAL A 141 0.00 11.53 3.90
CA VAL A 141 0.45 10.13 3.85
C VAL A 141 0.64 9.70 2.41
N TYR A 142 1.82 9.17 2.10
CA TYR A 142 2.14 8.66 0.76
C TYR A 142 2.17 7.15 0.69
N THR A 143 2.56 6.49 1.77
CA THR A 143 2.69 5.03 1.81
C THR A 143 2.63 4.52 3.24
N THR A 144 2.04 3.36 3.42
CA THR A 144 2.03 2.62 4.68
C THR A 144 2.54 1.20 4.46
N SER A 145 3.00 0.58 5.51
CA SER A 145 3.27 -0.85 5.52
C SER A 145 3.11 -1.41 6.92
N LEU A 146 2.40 -2.50 7.04
CA LEU A 146 2.23 -3.24 8.29
C LEU A 146 3.43 -4.16 8.56
N CYS A 147 3.79 -4.26 9.82
CA CYS A 147 4.83 -5.13 10.34
C CYS A 147 4.36 -5.78 11.65
N GLY A 148 3.42 -6.72 11.54
CA GLY A 148 2.64 -7.21 12.68
C GLY A 148 1.77 -6.07 13.24
N GLU A 149 1.97 -5.74 14.50
CA GLU A 149 1.25 -4.66 15.20
C GLU A 149 1.87 -3.27 14.95
N LEU A 150 3.01 -3.20 14.27
CA LEU A 150 3.64 -1.94 13.90
C LEU A 150 3.15 -1.47 12.53
N LEU A 151 2.89 -0.17 12.44
CA LEU A 151 2.59 0.53 11.20
C LEU A 151 3.73 1.50 10.89
N VAL A 152 4.38 1.29 9.76
CA VAL A 152 5.39 2.23 9.22
C VAL A 152 4.71 3.15 8.21
N VAL A 153 4.76 4.45 8.47
CA VAL A 153 4.09 5.49 7.67
C VAL A 153 5.12 6.40 7.03
N GLY A 154 5.12 6.45 5.72
CA GLY A 154 5.91 7.43 4.95
C GLY A 154 5.05 8.61 4.53
N THR A 155 5.46 9.83 4.89
CA THR A 155 4.72 11.05 4.59
C THR A 155 5.49 11.97 3.65
N ALA A 156 4.85 13.03 3.20
CA ALA A 156 5.53 14.14 2.55
C ALA A 156 6.65 14.69 3.45
N GLY A 157 7.61 15.45 2.88
CA GLY A 157 8.76 15.94 3.62
C GLY A 157 9.74 14.85 4.07
N ARG A 158 9.68 13.64 3.48
CA ARG A 158 10.59 12.50 3.76
C ARG A 158 10.51 11.98 5.20
N LYS A 159 9.41 12.25 5.93
CA LYS A 159 9.25 11.74 7.30
C LYS A 159 8.78 10.30 7.27
N VAL A 160 9.31 9.51 8.19
CA VAL A 160 8.90 8.12 8.42
C VAL A 160 8.57 7.97 9.90
N LEU A 161 7.32 7.59 10.15
CA LEU A 161 6.78 7.42 11.49
C LEU A 161 6.48 5.95 11.72
N VAL A 162 6.87 5.43 12.87
CA VAL A 162 6.54 4.07 13.29
C VAL A 162 5.54 4.16 14.42
N TRP A 163 4.40 3.51 14.26
CA TRP A 163 3.30 3.46 15.22
C TRP A 163 3.09 2.04 15.73
N ASP A 164 2.76 1.89 17.00
CA ASP A 164 2.20 0.65 17.54
C ASP A 164 0.67 0.74 17.48
N LEU A 165 0.04 -0.11 16.69
CA LEU A 165 -1.41 -0.11 16.48
C LEU A 165 -2.21 -0.42 17.75
N ARG A 166 -1.58 -0.99 18.77
CA ARG A 166 -2.20 -1.23 20.11
C ARG A 166 -2.17 0.02 20.98
N ASN A 167 -1.26 0.96 20.68
CA ASN A 167 -1.11 2.20 21.41
C ASN A 167 -0.75 3.36 20.48
N MET A 168 -1.74 3.89 19.83
CA MET A 168 -1.63 4.97 18.84
C MET A 168 -1.58 6.39 19.46
N GLY A 169 -1.26 6.52 20.76
CA GLY A 169 -1.16 7.82 21.42
C GLY A 169 -0.05 8.70 20.86
N VAL A 170 1.12 8.09 20.63
CA VAL A 170 2.30 8.75 20.03
C VAL A 170 3.06 7.75 19.17
N PRO A 171 3.72 8.17 18.08
CA PRO A 171 4.56 7.29 17.32
C PRO A 171 5.76 6.81 18.16
N THR A 172 6.06 5.52 18.08
CA THR A 172 7.19 4.90 18.79
C THR A 172 8.54 5.38 18.25
N GLN A 173 8.58 5.73 16.96
CA GLN A 173 9.78 6.28 16.33
C GLN A 173 9.41 7.37 15.34
N ARG A 174 10.24 8.42 15.30
CA ARG A 174 10.20 9.48 14.30
C ARG A 174 11.53 9.47 13.56
N ARG A 175 11.49 9.27 12.26
CA ARG A 175 12.67 9.15 11.41
C ARG A 175 12.56 10.06 10.20
N GLU A 176 13.68 10.27 9.55
CA GLU A 176 13.74 10.89 8.23
C GLU A 176 14.35 9.88 7.24
N SER A 177 13.78 9.81 6.04
CA SER A 177 14.29 8.95 4.97
C SER A 177 15.74 9.30 4.65
N SER A 178 16.60 8.30 4.53
CA SER A 178 17.98 8.47 4.05
C SER A 178 18.05 8.89 2.57
N LEU A 179 16.97 8.70 1.80
CA LEU A 179 16.86 9.17 0.43
C LEU A 179 16.45 10.64 0.39
N LYS A 180 17.10 11.42 -0.49
CA LYS A 180 16.97 12.88 -0.55
C LYS A 180 15.65 13.37 -1.19
N TYR A 181 14.97 12.51 -1.95
CA TYR A 181 13.79 12.88 -2.73
C TYR A 181 12.53 12.19 -2.20
N GLN A 182 11.39 12.54 -2.79
CA GLN A 182 10.08 12.09 -2.36
C GLN A 182 9.98 10.56 -2.27
N THR A 183 9.50 10.07 -1.13
CA THR A 183 9.20 8.66 -0.90
C THR A 183 8.01 8.23 -1.73
N ARG A 184 8.10 7.06 -2.38
CA ARG A 184 7.03 6.48 -3.19
C ARG A 184 6.37 5.27 -2.54
N CYS A 185 7.18 4.37 -1.99
CA CYS A 185 6.70 3.13 -1.40
C CYS A 185 7.56 2.74 -0.19
N ILE A 186 6.92 2.19 0.82
CA ILE A 186 7.56 1.50 1.95
C ILE A 186 7.01 0.08 2.01
N ARG A 187 7.90 -0.89 2.27
CA ARG A 187 7.51 -2.28 2.58
C ARG A 187 8.35 -2.81 3.70
N CYS A 188 7.69 -3.28 4.76
CA CYS A 188 8.33 -3.93 5.89
C CYS A 188 8.86 -5.30 5.50
N PHE A 189 9.95 -5.71 6.12
CA PHE A 189 10.47 -7.06 5.95
C PHE A 189 9.61 -8.09 6.67
N PRO A 190 9.46 -9.29 6.12
CA PRO A 190 8.68 -10.36 6.77
C PRO A 190 9.19 -10.73 8.17
N ASN A 191 10.49 -10.55 8.43
CA ASN A 191 11.12 -10.81 9.73
C ASN A 191 10.91 -9.69 10.76
N LYS A 192 10.15 -8.64 10.42
CA LYS A 192 9.82 -7.49 11.27
C LYS A 192 11.02 -6.66 11.75
N GLN A 193 12.22 -6.83 11.17
CA GLN A 193 13.43 -6.14 11.61
C GLN A 193 13.65 -4.76 10.96
N GLY A 194 12.95 -4.49 9.87
CA GLY A 194 13.17 -3.27 9.10
C GLY A 194 12.19 -3.12 7.94
N TYR A 195 12.55 -2.21 7.06
CA TYR A 195 11.77 -1.92 5.86
C TYR A 195 12.67 -1.46 4.71
N ALA A 196 12.19 -1.68 3.50
CA ALA A 196 12.71 -1.03 2.31
C ALA A 196 11.84 0.18 1.97
N LEU A 197 12.46 1.26 1.53
CA LEU A 197 11.75 2.44 1.02
C LEU A 197 12.30 2.88 -0.32
N SER A 198 11.43 3.37 -1.18
CA SER A 198 11.79 3.84 -2.52
C SER A 198 11.49 5.31 -2.71
N SER A 199 12.16 5.93 -3.70
CA SER A 199 11.99 7.33 -4.04
C SER A 199 11.81 7.56 -5.54
N ILE A 200 11.43 8.80 -5.88
CA ILE A 200 11.31 9.25 -7.29
C ILE A 200 12.64 9.32 -8.02
N GLU A 201 13.77 9.24 -7.32
CA GLU A 201 15.12 9.35 -7.92
C GLU A 201 15.70 8.00 -8.37
N GLY A 202 14.89 6.95 -8.51
CA GLY A 202 15.38 5.61 -8.90
C GLY A 202 16.35 5.04 -7.87
N ARG A 203 16.00 5.14 -6.59
CA ARG A 203 16.75 4.57 -5.47
C ARG A 203 15.84 3.83 -4.51
N VAL A 204 16.41 2.81 -3.89
CA VAL A 204 15.82 2.07 -2.77
C VAL A 204 16.80 2.12 -1.61
N ALA A 205 16.29 2.34 -0.41
CA ALA A 205 17.05 2.25 0.84
C ALA A 205 16.50 1.13 1.72
N VAL A 206 17.42 0.46 2.41
CA VAL A 206 17.14 -0.57 3.41
C VAL A 206 17.42 0.03 4.78
N GLU A 207 16.40 0.02 5.63
CA GLU A 207 16.41 0.63 6.96
C GLU A 207 16.01 -0.40 8.01
N TYR A 208 16.59 -0.32 9.20
CA TYR A 208 16.30 -1.22 10.33
C TYR A 208 15.57 -0.49 11.45
N LEU A 209 14.62 -1.16 12.09
CA LEU A 209 13.83 -0.60 13.19
C LEU A 209 14.59 -0.55 14.51
N ASP A 210 15.48 -1.53 14.75
CA ASP A 210 16.31 -1.55 15.94
C ASP A 210 17.24 -0.33 15.97
N ALA A 211 17.29 0.35 17.12
CA ALA A 211 18.11 1.54 17.32
C ALA A 211 19.60 1.22 17.66
N ASP A 212 19.95 -0.05 17.86
CA ASP A 212 21.31 -0.48 18.13
C ASP A 212 22.28 0.05 17.03
N PRO A 213 23.35 0.76 17.40
CA PRO A 213 24.32 1.29 16.44
C PRO A 213 24.90 0.25 15.49
N GLU A 214 25.15 -0.99 15.95
CA GLU A 214 25.68 -2.07 15.12
C GLU A 214 24.64 -2.55 14.07
N VAL A 215 23.35 -2.52 14.42
CA VAL A 215 22.27 -2.79 13.48
C VAL A 215 22.12 -1.63 12.49
N GLN A 216 22.21 -0.39 12.98
CA GLN A 216 22.07 0.80 12.13
C GLN A 216 23.21 0.94 11.11
N LYS A 217 24.41 0.41 11.38
CA LYS A 217 25.52 0.35 10.40
C LYS A 217 25.22 -0.51 9.19
N LYS A 218 24.26 -1.45 9.28
CA LYS A 218 23.87 -2.34 8.17
C LYS A 218 22.96 -1.67 7.14
N LYS A 219 22.53 -0.44 7.38
CA LYS A 219 21.72 0.33 6.42
C LYS A 219 22.50 0.60 5.15
N TYR A 220 21.81 0.49 4.03
CA TYR A 220 22.38 0.85 2.75
C TYR A 220 21.30 1.35 1.77
N ALA A 221 21.75 1.99 0.69
CA ALA A 221 20.90 2.39 -0.40
C ALA A 221 21.56 2.06 -1.73
N PHE A 222 20.75 1.72 -2.72
CA PHE A 222 21.24 1.40 -4.06
C PHE A 222 20.43 2.10 -5.13
N LYS A 223 21.04 2.28 -6.29
CA LYS A 223 20.42 2.84 -7.49
C LYS A 223 19.76 1.71 -8.29
N CYS A 224 18.58 1.98 -8.80
CA CYS A 224 17.87 1.13 -9.75
C CYS A 224 17.05 2.01 -10.70
N HIS A 225 16.45 1.42 -11.73
CA HIS A 225 15.63 2.14 -12.70
C HIS A 225 16.32 3.38 -13.32
N ARG A 226 17.60 3.22 -13.65
CA ARG A 226 18.41 4.26 -14.30
C ARG A 226 19.04 3.70 -15.57
N ILE A 227 18.93 4.47 -16.63
CA ILE A 227 19.49 4.11 -17.96
C ILE A 227 20.38 5.25 -18.39
N LYS A 228 21.62 4.95 -18.79
CA LYS A 228 22.55 5.94 -19.34
C LYS A 228 22.57 5.82 -20.86
N GLU A 229 22.07 6.84 -21.55
CA GLU A 229 22.03 6.91 -23.00
C GLU A 229 22.65 8.23 -23.47
N SER A 230 23.63 8.15 -24.41
CA SER A 230 24.27 9.32 -25.02
C SER A 230 24.80 10.37 -24.02
N GLY A 231 25.35 9.90 -22.88
CA GLY A 231 25.86 10.79 -21.82
C GLY A 231 24.81 11.34 -20.86
N ILE A 232 23.52 11.11 -21.11
CA ILE A 232 22.41 11.54 -20.28
C ILE A 232 21.94 10.37 -19.41
N GLU A 233 21.80 10.59 -18.11
CA GLU A 233 21.22 9.60 -17.18
C GLU A 233 19.70 9.84 -17.08
N LYS A 234 18.90 8.92 -17.63
CA LYS A 234 17.45 8.89 -17.46
C LYS A 234 17.13 8.19 -16.14
N ILE A 235 16.34 8.84 -15.31
CA ILE A 235 16.01 8.34 -13.96
C ILE A 235 14.50 8.16 -13.89
N TYR A 236 14.07 6.97 -13.46
CA TYR A 236 12.66 6.63 -13.32
C TYR A 236 12.32 6.40 -11.85
N PRO A 237 11.14 6.82 -11.38
CA PRO A 237 10.66 6.53 -10.04
C PRO A 237 10.55 5.03 -9.76
N VAL A 238 10.89 4.62 -8.54
CA VAL A 238 10.55 3.29 -8.04
C VAL A 238 9.19 3.39 -7.37
N ASN A 239 8.14 3.10 -8.11
CA ASN A 239 6.77 3.34 -7.67
C ASN A 239 6.24 2.28 -6.69
N ALA A 240 6.75 1.05 -6.75
CA ALA A 240 6.33 -0.05 -5.89
C ALA A 240 7.50 -0.97 -5.52
N ILE A 241 7.41 -1.56 -4.34
CA ILE A 241 8.27 -2.62 -3.81
C ILE A 241 7.37 -3.76 -3.34
N ARG A 242 7.78 -4.99 -3.63
CA ARG A 242 7.10 -6.20 -3.14
C ARG A 242 8.13 -7.25 -2.74
#